data_c2badd99c49c33d2746024a283424fbe
#
_entry.id   c2badd99c49c33d2746024a283424fbe
#
_cell.length_a   1.000
_cell.length_b   1.000
_cell.length_c   1.000
_cell.angle_alpha   90.00
_cell.angle_beta   90.00
_cell.angle_gamma   90.00
#
_symmetry.space_group_name_H-M   'P 1'
#
loop_
_entity.id
_entity.type
_entity.pdbx_description
1 polymer ?
#
loop_
_entity_poly.entity_id
_entity_poly.type
_entity_poly.pdbx_seq_one_letter_code
_entity_poly.pdbx_strand_id
1 'polypeptide(L)'
;SIAEQKGWAFEFRPMGFTDLLQAVESGEIDIAVGALTMTSEREQRFDFSHPFYQTGLSIAVARAPKSGLLQSLRALFSWGFLSVVGGLALLLLAAGTLLWLFERRRNPEQFGGSATEGIGASFWWAAVTMTTVGYGDKAPVTFAGRLVALIWMFAGLIMVASFTAAITSALTVSNLQYQIRGPQDLPGSTVATIAGTASARYLDEQRIVSRAYPDLTGAMQSVTAGETDAVVYDRPLMQYRNQQLGRERLELLPGVFDQQLYALAMPAGSRLREPLNEAVLRLTESADWRLTQRAYLGEQL
;
A
#
# COMPACT_ATOMS: atom_id res chain seq x y z
N SER A 1 2.28 16.65 -35.75
CA SER A 1 3.52 15.98 -35.26
C SER A 1 4.77 16.78 -35.63
N ILE A 2 5.94 16.47 -35.07
CA ILE A 2 7.24 17.10 -35.43
C ILE A 2 7.56 16.87 -36.91
N ALA A 3 7.32 15.66 -37.41
CA ALA A 3 7.58 15.30 -38.79
C ALA A 3 6.74 16.15 -39.78
N GLU A 4 5.48 16.36 -39.48
CA GLU A 4 4.63 17.26 -40.32
C GLU A 4 5.14 18.70 -40.34
N GLN A 5 5.52 19.23 -39.20
CA GLN A 5 6.07 20.60 -39.08
C GLN A 5 7.37 20.78 -39.86
N LYS A 6 8.16 19.75 -39.97
CA LYS A 6 9.45 19.76 -40.71
C LYS A 6 9.33 19.22 -42.13
N GLY A 7 8.15 18.74 -42.57
CA GLY A 7 7.94 18.15 -43.88
C GLY A 7 8.69 16.83 -44.10
N TRP A 8 8.96 16.08 -43.01
CA TRP A 8 9.65 14.80 -43.08
C TRP A 8 8.68 13.66 -43.35
N ALA A 9 9.04 12.77 -44.26
CA ALA A 9 8.41 11.47 -44.41
C ALA A 9 9.00 10.55 -43.34
N PHE A 10 8.17 9.75 -42.68
CA PHE A 10 8.62 8.83 -41.62
C PHE A 10 7.89 7.48 -41.68
N GLU A 11 8.54 6.46 -41.21
CA GLU A 11 8.02 5.11 -41.01
C GLU A 11 8.26 4.67 -39.56
N PHE A 12 7.22 4.18 -38.88
CA PHE A 12 7.38 3.60 -37.56
C PHE A 12 7.73 2.12 -37.66
N ARG A 13 8.83 1.73 -37.00
CA ARG A 13 9.28 0.35 -36.82
C ARG A 13 9.21 -0.04 -35.35
N PRO A 14 8.12 -0.70 -34.90
CA PRO A 14 8.04 -1.14 -33.50
C PRO A 14 9.05 -2.26 -33.23
N MET A 15 9.79 -2.11 -32.14
CA MET A 15 10.81 -3.08 -31.71
C MET A 15 10.96 -3.11 -30.18
N GLY A 16 11.60 -4.16 -29.67
CA GLY A 16 11.89 -4.28 -28.24
C GLY A 16 12.88 -3.19 -27.76
N PHE A 17 12.90 -2.93 -26.47
CA PHE A 17 13.74 -1.86 -25.92
C PHE A 17 15.24 -2.07 -26.19
N THR A 18 15.75 -3.29 -26.02
CA THR A 18 17.15 -3.63 -26.29
C THR A 18 17.49 -3.49 -27.77
N ASP A 19 16.61 -3.98 -28.66
CA ASP A 19 16.77 -3.89 -30.12
C ASP A 19 16.74 -2.42 -30.58
N LEU A 20 15.87 -1.58 -29.97
CA LEU A 20 15.79 -0.15 -30.22
C LEU A 20 17.12 0.56 -29.94
N LEU A 21 17.77 0.25 -28.81
CA LEU A 21 19.05 0.85 -28.48
C LEU A 21 20.17 0.40 -29.44
N GLN A 22 20.16 -0.87 -29.86
CA GLN A 22 21.12 -1.36 -30.85
C GLN A 22 20.89 -0.78 -32.25
N ALA A 23 19.63 -0.65 -32.67
CA ALA A 23 19.28 -0.10 -33.97
C ALA A 23 19.67 1.39 -34.10
N VAL A 24 19.51 2.19 -33.05
CA VAL A 24 19.94 3.59 -33.06
C VAL A 24 21.46 3.70 -33.04
N GLU A 25 22.15 2.86 -32.27
CA GLU A 25 23.62 2.86 -32.19
C GLU A 25 24.27 2.46 -33.53
N SER A 26 23.70 1.45 -34.21
CA SER A 26 24.18 0.98 -35.51
C SER A 26 23.77 1.89 -36.67
N GLY A 27 22.88 2.85 -36.48
CA GLY A 27 22.34 3.70 -37.54
C GLY A 27 21.31 3.01 -38.46
N GLU A 28 20.73 1.87 -38.01
CA GLU A 28 19.65 1.19 -38.71
C GLU A 28 18.37 2.02 -38.73
N ILE A 29 18.16 2.83 -37.68
CA ILE A 29 17.08 3.81 -37.56
C ILE A 29 17.64 5.20 -37.33
N ASP A 30 16.95 6.21 -37.87
CA ASP A 30 17.37 7.61 -37.75
C ASP A 30 17.04 8.23 -36.41
N ILE A 31 15.90 7.83 -35.80
CA ILE A 31 15.41 8.37 -34.51
C ILE A 31 14.74 7.24 -33.72
N ALA A 32 15.17 7.05 -32.48
CA ALA A 32 14.48 6.21 -31.52
C ALA A 32 13.49 7.06 -30.71
N VAL A 33 12.23 6.64 -30.69
CA VAL A 33 11.13 7.31 -29.98
C VAL A 33 10.58 6.39 -28.91
N GLY A 34 10.63 6.84 -27.65
CA GLY A 34 10.12 6.07 -26.51
C GLY A 34 10.39 6.78 -25.19
N ALA A 35 10.18 6.08 -24.10
CA ALA A 35 10.58 6.53 -22.77
C ALA A 35 12.09 6.28 -22.56
N LEU A 36 12.92 6.96 -23.36
CA LEU A 36 14.36 6.80 -23.35
C LEU A 36 14.98 7.80 -22.39
N THR A 37 15.42 7.28 -21.24
CA THR A 37 16.15 8.08 -20.25
C THR A 37 17.54 8.44 -20.77
N MET A 38 17.87 9.73 -20.75
CA MET A 38 19.23 10.21 -21.00
C MET A 38 20.13 9.75 -19.87
N THR A 39 21.24 9.11 -20.21
CA THR A 39 22.29 8.73 -19.25
C THR A 39 23.64 8.99 -19.87
N SER A 40 24.65 9.28 -19.03
CA SER A 40 26.04 9.52 -19.49
C SER A 40 26.62 8.33 -20.27
N GLU A 41 26.24 7.11 -19.92
CA GLU A 41 26.65 5.90 -20.63
C GLU A 41 26.05 5.86 -22.05
N ARG A 42 24.78 6.20 -22.18
CA ARG A 42 24.08 6.20 -23.48
C ARG A 42 24.53 7.36 -24.37
N GLU A 43 24.78 8.55 -23.79
CA GLU A 43 25.32 9.71 -24.52
C GLU A 43 26.70 9.45 -25.14
N GLN A 44 27.47 8.48 -24.63
CA GLN A 44 28.72 8.05 -25.23
C GLN A 44 28.52 7.17 -26.48
N ARG A 45 27.37 6.57 -26.64
CA ARG A 45 27.06 5.59 -27.70
C ARG A 45 26.26 6.21 -28.84
N PHE A 46 25.37 7.14 -28.53
CA PHE A 46 24.50 7.81 -29.47
C PHE A 46 24.04 9.18 -28.92
N ASP A 47 23.61 10.07 -29.81
CA ASP A 47 23.18 11.42 -29.44
C ASP A 47 21.76 11.46 -28.93
N PHE A 48 21.44 12.44 -28.06
CA PHE A 48 20.09 12.76 -27.64
C PHE A 48 19.65 14.15 -28.10
N SER A 49 18.35 14.32 -28.29
CA SER A 49 17.69 15.62 -28.39
C SER A 49 17.67 16.34 -27.04
N HIS A 50 17.20 17.58 -27.01
CA HIS A 50 16.72 18.18 -25.77
C HIS A 50 15.64 17.30 -25.13
N PRO A 51 15.57 17.22 -23.78
CA PRO A 51 14.55 16.43 -23.12
C PRO A 51 13.15 17.02 -23.36
N PHE A 52 12.20 16.17 -23.67
CA PHE A 52 10.80 16.57 -23.87
C PHE A 52 9.91 16.26 -22.64
N TYR A 53 10.40 15.43 -21.71
CA TYR A 53 9.65 15.05 -20.53
C TYR A 53 10.59 14.78 -19.36
N GLN A 54 10.22 15.29 -18.19
CA GLN A 54 10.92 15.03 -16.93
C GLN A 54 10.03 14.20 -16.02
N THR A 55 10.58 13.15 -15.48
CA THR A 55 9.91 12.21 -14.58
C THR A 55 10.89 11.59 -13.59
N GLY A 56 10.59 10.43 -13.07
CA GLY A 56 11.47 9.62 -12.24
C GLY A 56 10.92 8.22 -12.06
N LEU A 57 11.65 7.41 -11.33
CA LEU A 57 11.21 6.09 -10.91
C LEU A 57 10.11 6.22 -9.86
N SER A 58 9.22 5.27 -9.86
CA SER A 58 8.17 5.14 -8.85
C SER A 58 8.05 3.67 -8.43
N ILE A 59 7.32 3.43 -7.35
CA ILE A 59 7.09 2.11 -6.80
C ILE A 59 5.60 1.81 -6.93
N ALA A 60 5.26 0.62 -7.40
CA ALA A 60 3.91 0.11 -7.26
C ALA A 60 3.92 -1.16 -6.42
N VAL A 61 2.93 -1.27 -5.54
CA VAL A 61 2.72 -2.38 -4.62
C VAL A 61 1.34 -2.99 -4.82
N ALA A 62 1.14 -4.23 -4.38
CA ALA A 62 -0.17 -4.84 -4.41
C ALA A 62 -1.14 -4.03 -3.54
N ARG A 63 -2.30 -3.69 -4.10
CA ARG A 63 -3.33 -3.01 -3.32
C ARG A 63 -3.89 -3.96 -2.28
N ALA A 64 -3.91 -3.52 -1.02
CA ALA A 64 -4.58 -4.28 0.02
C ALA A 64 -6.05 -4.51 -0.37
N PRO A 65 -6.58 -5.73 -0.22
CA PRO A 65 -7.97 -5.98 -0.50
C PRO A 65 -8.82 -5.03 0.36
N LYS A 66 -9.71 -4.27 -0.28
CA LYS A 66 -10.66 -3.42 0.46
C LYS A 66 -11.44 -4.35 1.39
N SER A 67 -11.24 -4.21 2.69
CA SER A 67 -12.03 -4.91 3.68
C SER A 67 -13.48 -4.44 3.55
N GLY A 68 -14.30 -5.18 2.84
CA GLY A 68 -15.73 -4.90 2.72
C GLY A 68 -16.41 -5.05 4.08
N LEU A 69 -17.49 -4.30 4.34
CA LEU A 69 -18.32 -4.41 5.55
C LEU A 69 -18.67 -5.87 5.90
N LEU A 70 -18.91 -6.70 4.88
CA LEU A 70 -19.15 -8.14 5.05
C LEU A 70 -17.93 -8.89 5.61
N GLN A 71 -16.71 -8.51 5.24
CA GLN A 71 -15.50 -9.15 5.73
C GLN A 71 -15.20 -8.74 7.17
N SER A 72 -15.48 -7.48 7.53
CA SER A 72 -15.43 -7.00 8.91
C SER A 72 -16.48 -7.68 9.79
N LEU A 73 -17.70 -7.89 9.27
CA LEU A 73 -18.74 -8.67 9.97
C LEU A 73 -18.35 -10.14 10.13
N ARG A 74 -17.73 -10.78 9.13
CA ARG A 74 -17.23 -12.16 9.28
C ARG A 74 -16.14 -12.28 10.34
N ALA A 75 -15.33 -11.24 10.52
CA ALA A 75 -14.31 -11.22 11.57
C ALA A 75 -14.92 -11.29 12.98
N LEU A 76 -16.13 -10.73 13.20
CA LEU A 76 -16.87 -10.83 14.47
C LEU A 76 -17.38 -12.26 14.77
N PHE A 77 -17.46 -13.12 13.76
CA PHE A 77 -17.81 -14.55 13.89
C PHE A 77 -16.60 -15.47 13.77
N SER A 78 -15.38 -14.89 13.81
CA SER A 78 -14.16 -15.69 13.82
C SER A 78 -14.02 -16.47 15.13
N TRP A 79 -13.40 -17.65 15.06
CA TRP A 79 -13.11 -18.46 16.26
C TRP A 79 -12.31 -17.68 17.31
N GLY A 80 -11.39 -16.81 16.86
CA GLY A 80 -10.61 -15.92 17.73
C GLY A 80 -11.50 -14.94 18.49
N PHE A 81 -12.44 -14.27 17.82
CA PHE A 81 -13.37 -13.35 18.49
C PHE A 81 -14.30 -14.07 19.45
N LEU A 82 -14.89 -15.20 19.03
CA LEU A 82 -15.77 -16.01 19.87
C LEU A 82 -15.05 -16.55 21.11
N SER A 83 -13.78 -16.94 21.00
CA SER A 83 -12.99 -17.40 22.15
C SER A 83 -12.72 -16.28 23.16
N VAL A 84 -12.50 -15.04 22.70
CA VAL A 84 -12.34 -13.86 23.58
C VAL A 84 -13.67 -13.56 24.30
N VAL A 85 -14.78 -13.55 23.58
CA VAL A 85 -16.11 -13.33 24.17
C VAL A 85 -16.45 -14.44 25.17
N GLY A 86 -16.18 -15.70 24.81
CA GLY A 86 -16.37 -16.85 25.71
C GLY A 86 -15.50 -16.77 26.95
N GLY A 87 -14.23 -16.40 26.81
CA GLY A 87 -13.31 -16.16 27.93
C GLY A 87 -13.80 -15.06 28.88
N LEU A 88 -14.30 -13.95 28.30
CA LEU A 88 -14.88 -12.86 29.08
C LEU A 88 -16.14 -13.32 29.83
N ALA A 89 -17.03 -14.06 29.19
CA ALA A 89 -18.24 -14.61 29.83
C ALA A 89 -17.88 -15.54 30.98
N LEU A 90 -16.85 -16.38 30.84
CA LEU A 90 -16.34 -17.23 31.91
C LEU A 90 -15.77 -16.43 33.08
N LEU A 91 -15.02 -15.36 32.82
CA LEU A 91 -14.50 -14.46 33.85
C LEU A 91 -15.62 -13.76 34.62
N LEU A 92 -16.64 -13.25 33.91
CA LEU A 92 -17.83 -12.65 34.52
C LEU A 92 -18.56 -13.66 35.39
N LEU A 93 -18.71 -14.90 34.91
CA LEU A 93 -19.34 -15.98 35.67
C LEU A 93 -18.55 -16.36 36.91
N ALA A 94 -17.21 -16.42 36.78
CA ALA A 94 -16.34 -16.74 37.92
C ALA A 94 -16.38 -15.64 38.99
N ALA A 95 -16.24 -14.38 38.63
CA ALA A 95 -16.34 -13.23 39.53
C ALA A 95 -17.71 -13.14 40.19
N GLY A 96 -18.78 -13.29 39.40
CA GLY A 96 -20.16 -13.31 39.88
C GLY A 96 -20.41 -14.46 40.83
N THR A 97 -19.98 -15.67 40.51
CA THR A 97 -20.12 -16.84 41.39
C THR A 97 -19.36 -16.66 42.70
N LEU A 98 -18.15 -16.11 42.64
CA LEU A 98 -17.36 -15.83 43.85
C LEU A 98 -18.08 -14.81 44.74
N LEU A 99 -18.62 -13.72 44.16
CA LEU A 99 -19.42 -12.75 44.90
C LEU A 99 -20.64 -13.40 45.54
N TRP A 100 -21.40 -14.20 44.75
CA TRP A 100 -22.60 -14.90 45.23
C TRP A 100 -22.31 -15.79 46.44
N LEU A 101 -21.21 -16.51 46.47
CA LEU A 101 -20.84 -17.37 47.60
C LEU A 101 -20.75 -16.59 48.91
N PHE A 102 -20.25 -15.35 48.89
CA PHE A 102 -20.15 -14.51 50.08
C PHE A 102 -21.43 -13.76 50.41
N GLU A 103 -22.25 -13.37 49.42
CA GLU A 103 -23.43 -12.53 49.61
C GLU A 103 -24.71 -13.31 49.84
N ARG A 104 -24.88 -14.53 49.29
CA ARG A 104 -26.17 -15.29 49.28
C ARG A 104 -26.89 -15.45 50.62
N ARG A 105 -26.13 -15.48 51.73
CA ARG A 105 -26.68 -15.66 53.07
C ARG A 105 -26.93 -14.34 53.80
N ARG A 106 -26.15 -13.31 53.50
CA ARG A 106 -26.21 -12.03 54.21
C ARG A 106 -26.89 -10.92 53.43
N ASN A 107 -27.07 -11.13 52.15
CA ASN A 107 -27.75 -10.20 51.21
C ASN A 107 -28.76 -10.95 50.30
N PRO A 108 -29.74 -11.66 50.93
CA PRO A 108 -30.68 -12.50 50.17
C PRO A 108 -31.59 -11.71 49.27
N GLU A 109 -31.88 -10.43 49.58
CA GLU A 109 -32.72 -9.56 48.73
C GLU A 109 -32.12 -9.29 47.36
N GLN A 110 -30.81 -9.19 47.29
CA GLN A 110 -30.09 -8.89 46.05
C GLN A 110 -29.46 -10.11 45.36
N PHE A 111 -28.96 -11.09 46.13
CA PHE A 111 -28.23 -12.25 45.67
C PHE A 111 -28.76 -13.59 46.19
N GLY A 112 -29.96 -13.62 46.76
CA GLY A 112 -30.62 -14.81 47.24
C GLY A 112 -31.40 -15.58 46.17
N GLY A 113 -32.34 -16.44 46.60
CA GLY A 113 -33.14 -17.28 45.71
C GLY A 113 -32.45 -18.61 45.38
N SER A 114 -32.81 -19.22 44.26
CA SER A 114 -32.16 -20.41 43.73
C SER A 114 -30.73 -20.12 43.33
N ALA A 115 -29.89 -21.15 43.21
CA ALA A 115 -28.49 -20.96 42.75
C ALA A 115 -28.43 -20.27 41.38
N THR A 116 -29.32 -20.57 40.46
CA THR A 116 -29.41 -19.96 39.13
C THR A 116 -29.76 -18.49 39.19
N GLU A 117 -30.74 -18.11 40.03
CA GLU A 117 -31.15 -16.72 40.22
C GLU A 117 -30.00 -15.87 40.85
N GLY A 118 -29.41 -16.40 41.95
CA GLY A 118 -28.34 -15.69 42.64
C GLY A 118 -27.07 -15.55 41.80
N ILE A 119 -26.67 -16.59 41.07
CA ILE A 119 -25.54 -16.53 40.15
C ILE A 119 -25.85 -15.57 38.97
N GLY A 120 -27.07 -15.61 38.43
CA GLY A 120 -27.51 -14.68 37.40
C GLY A 120 -27.49 -13.21 37.84
N ALA A 121 -27.95 -12.93 39.07
CA ALA A 121 -27.91 -11.61 39.69
C ALA A 121 -26.46 -11.12 39.86
N SER A 122 -25.58 -12.01 40.25
CA SER A 122 -24.16 -11.71 40.47
C SER A 122 -23.37 -11.56 39.16
N PHE A 123 -23.72 -12.35 38.15
CA PHE A 123 -23.21 -12.18 36.76
C PHE A 123 -23.61 -10.81 36.20
N TRP A 124 -24.87 -10.43 36.36
CA TRP A 124 -25.34 -9.10 35.97
C TRP A 124 -24.58 -8.00 36.66
N TRP A 125 -24.40 -8.10 38.00
CA TRP A 125 -23.58 -7.14 38.75
C TRP A 125 -22.15 -7.06 38.21
N ALA A 126 -21.51 -8.20 37.96
CA ALA A 126 -20.13 -8.25 37.46
C ALA A 126 -20.02 -7.55 36.08
N ALA A 127 -20.99 -7.76 35.18
CA ALA A 127 -21.05 -7.15 33.87
C ALA A 127 -21.26 -5.63 33.96
N VAL A 128 -22.21 -5.19 34.77
CA VAL A 128 -22.55 -3.76 34.96
C VAL A 128 -21.39 -3.00 35.63
N THR A 129 -20.69 -3.65 36.55
CA THR A 129 -19.51 -3.07 37.21
C THR A 129 -18.31 -2.96 36.26
N MET A 130 -18.06 -4.02 35.48
CA MET A 130 -16.97 -4.02 34.49
C MET A 130 -17.14 -2.95 33.41
N THR A 131 -18.39 -2.76 32.95
CA THR A 131 -18.71 -1.74 31.94
C THR A 131 -18.81 -0.32 32.50
N THR A 132 -18.58 -0.16 33.79
CA THR A 132 -18.63 1.14 34.52
C THR A 132 -20.01 1.82 34.49
N VAL A 133 -21.08 1.11 34.12
CA VAL A 133 -22.45 1.63 34.10
C VAL A 133 -22.98 1.83 35.52
N GLY A 134 -22.84 0.83 36.38
CA GLY A 134 -23.12 0.93 37.83
C GLY A 134 -24.54 1.38 38.16
N TYR A 135 -25.59 0.67 37.75
CA TYR A 135 -26.99 1.05 38.05
C TYR A 135 -27.30 1.17 39.53
N GLY A 136 -26.51 0.55 40.42
CA GLY A 136 -26.72 0.61 41.85
C GLY A 136 -27.82 -0.32 42.39
N ASP A 137 -28.39 -1.13 41.52
CA ASP A 137 -29.46 -2.11 41.84
C ASP A 137 -28.94 -3.33 42.61
N LYS A 138 -27.65 -3.62 42.44
CA LYS A 138 -26.93 -4.73 43.10
C LYS A 138 -25.60 -4.21 43.69
N ALA A 139 -25.36 -4.46 44.97
CA ALA A 139 -24.13 -4.09 45.66
C ALA A 139 -23.76 -5.05 46.79
N PRO A 140 -22.49 -5.43 46.97
CA PRO A 140 -22.06 -6.29 48.07
C PRO A 140 -22.14 -5.56 49.42
N VAL A 141 -22.66 -6.23 50.43
CA VAL A 141 -22.75 -5.72 51.82
C VAL A 141 -21.72 -6.37 52.74
N THR A 142 -21.26 -7.59 52.44
CA THR A 142 -20.27 -8.28 53.25
C THR A 142 -18.85 -7.74 53.02
N PHE A 143 -17.98 -7.84 54.02
CA PHE A 143 -16.59 -7.43 53.87
C PHE A 143 -15.87 -8.23 52.75
N ALA A 144 -16.05 -9.55 52.73
CA ALA A 144 -15.48 -10.43 51.71
C ALA A 144 -16.03 -10.09 50.30
N GLY A 145 -17.35 -9.87 50.18
CA GLY A 145 -17.98 -9.43 48.92
C GLY A 145 -17.43 -8.10 48.44
N ARG A 146 -17.23 -7.12 49.32
CA ARG A 146 -16.61 -5.83 48.98
C ARG A 146 -15.16 -5.96 48.53
N LEU A 147 -14.38 -6.88 49.11
CA LEU A 147 -13.02 -7.15 48.69
C LEU A 147 -12.99 -7.76 47.29
N VAL A 148 -13.86 -8.73 47.01
CA VAL A 148 -14.05 -9.29 45.64
C VAL A 148 -14.43 -8.18 44.66
N ALA A 149 -15.38 -7.31 45.05
CA ALA A 149 -15.81 -6.21 44.22
C ALA A 149 -14.67 -5.22 43.89
N LEU A 150 -13.83 -4.89 44.89
CA LEU A 150 -12.69 -4.00 44.71
C LEU A 150 -11.70 -4.59 43.68
N ILE A 151 -11.33 -5.87 43.86
CA ILE A 151 -10.44 -6.56 42.90
C ILE A 151 -11.07 -6.60 41.51
N TRP A 152 -12.37 -6.89 41.40
CA TRP A 152 -13.08 -6.95 40.16
C TRP A 152 -13.13 -5.59 39.43
N MET A 153 -13.35 -4.49 40.18
CA MET A 153 -13.35 -3.13 39.60
C MET A 153 -12.00 -2.79 38.96
N PHE A 154 -10.88 -3.09 39.61
CA PHE A 154 -9.56 -2.87 39.04
C PHE A 154 -9.29 -3.79 37.84
N ALA A 155 -9.63 -5.08 37.95
CA ALA A 155 -9.49 -6.03 36.86
C ALA A 155 -10.32 -5.58 35.62
N GLY A 156 -11.56 -5.14 35.85
CA GLY A 156 -12.44 -4.63 34.79
C GLY A 156 -11.86 -3.40 34.10
N LEU A 157 -11.34 -2.44 34.86
CA LEU A 157 -10.70 -1.24 34.30
C LEU A 157 -9.50 -1.60 33.41
N ILE A 158 -8.64 -2.50 33.89
CA ILE A 158 -7.48 -2.97 33.10
C ILE A 158 -7.92 -3.70 31.83
N MET A 159 -8.96 -4.56 31.91
CA MET A 159 -9.49 -5.27 30.74
C MET A 159 -10.05 -4.31 29.69
N VAL A 160 -10.86 -3.34 30.07
CA VAL A 160 -11.42 -2.35 29.14
C VAL A 160 -10.33 -1.50 28.51
N ALA A 161 -9.35 -1.04 29.29
CA ALA A 161 -8.20 -0.28 28.78
C ALA A 161 -7.37 -1.11 27.78
N SER A 162 -7.08 -2.38 28.10
CA SER A 162 -6.33 -3.30 27.25
C SER A 162 -7.08 -3.59 25.93
N PHE A 163 -8.40 -3.78 26.00
CA PHE A 163 -9.24 -4.01 24.82
C PHE A 163 -9.26 -2.78 23.90
N THR A 164 -9.40 -1.58 24.48
CA THR A 164 -9.35 -0.33 23.72
C THR A 164 -7.99 -0.15 23.04
N ALA A 165 -6.90 -0.42 23.78
CA ALA A 165 -5.55 -0.36 23.22
C ALA A 165 -5.34 -1.37 22.08
N ALA A 166 -5.85 -2.60 22.23
CA ALA A 166 -5.76 -3.64 21.20
C ALA A 166 -6.54 -3.26 19.93
N ILE A 167 -7.75 -2.72 20.06
CA ILE A 167 -8.54 -2.22 18.93
C ILE A 167 -7.83 -1.07 18.23
N THR A 168 -7.34 -0.08 18.98
CA THR A 168 -6.62 1.06 18.42
C THR A 168 -5.37 0.60 17.69
N SER A 169 -4.60 -0.32 18.27
CA SER A 169 -3.43 -0.90 17.63
C SER A 169 -3.80 -1.65 16.33
N ALA A 170 -4.82 -2.48 16.37
CA ALA A 170 -5.29 -3.23 15.19
C ALA A 170 -5.75 -2.30 14.05
N LEU A 171 -6.48 -1.23 14.36
CA LEU A 171 -6.91 -0.22 13.38
C LEU A 171 -5.73 0.59 12.84
N THR A 172 -4.74 0.90 13.66
CA THR A 172 -3.53 1.61 13.24
C THR A 172 -2.66 0.72 12.35
N VAL A 173 -2.44 -0.53 12.74
CA VAL A 173 -1.63 -1.49 11.97
C VAL A 173 -2.30 -1.86 10.64
N SER A 174 -3.62 -1.92 10.55
CA SER A 174 -4.31 -2.18 9.27
C SER A 174 -4.08 -1.07 8.24
N ASN A 175 -3.80 0.15 8.68
CA ASN A 175 -3.38 1.27 7.83
C ASN A 175 -1.87 1.23 7.49
N LEU A 176 -1.09 0.33 8.12
CA LEU A 176 0.34 0.14 7.90
C LEU A 176 0.66 -1.05 6.98
N GLN A 177 -0.34 -1.58 6.26
CA GLN A 177 -0.21 -2.82 5.47
C GLN A 177 0.75 -2.75 4.26
N TYR A 178 1.28 -1.57 3.90
CA TYR A 178 2.39 -1.51 2.98
C TYR A 178 3.70 -1.58 3.79
N GLN A 179 4.42 -2.69 3.66
CA GLN A 179 5.79 -2.79 4.15
C GLN A 179 6.67 -1.76 3.42
N ILE A 180 6.33 -1.43 2.16
CA ILE A 180 7.06 -0.49 1.30
C ILE A 180 6.23 0.78 1.15
N ARG A 181 6.77 1.91 1.60
CA ARG A 181 6.18 3.27 1.51
C ARG A 181 7.03 4.21 0.67
N GLY A 182 8.27 3.83 0.42
CA GLY A 182 9.23 4.60 -0.35
C GLY A 182 10.48 3.81 -0.68
N PRO A 183 11.45 4.42 -1.39
CA PRO A 183 12.68 3.76 -1.79
C PRO A 183 13.50 3.20 -0.62
N GLN A 184 13.42 3.83 0.56
CA GLN A 184 14.12 3.42 1.77
C GLN A 184 13.65 2.07 2.33
N ASP A 185 12.45 1.62 1.95
CA ASP A 185 11.85 0.38 2.42
C ASP A 185 12.07 -0.80 1.44
N LEU A 186 12.68 -0.54 0.28
CA LEU A 186 12.99 -1.57 -0.72
C LEU A 186 14.07 -2.57 -0.29
N PRO A 187 15.10 -2.20 0.52
CA PRO A 187 16.06 -3.17 1.02
C PRO A 187 15.38 -4.29 1.83
N GLY A 188 15.67 -5.54 1.48
CA GLY A 188 15.06 -6.73 2.10
C GLY A 188 13.78 -7.21 1.43
N SER A 189 13.27 -6.48 0.43
CA SER A 189 12.13 -6.89 -0.42
C SER A 189 12.62 -7.45 -1.76
N THR A 190 11.79 -8.28 -2.39
CA THR A 190 12.03 -8.74 -3.77
C THR A 190 11.32 -7.81 -4.74
N VAL A 191 12.08 -7.07 -5.54
CA VAL A 191 11.55 -6.01 -6.41
C VAL A 191 11.54 -6.45 -7.86
N ALA A 192 10.38 -6.35 -8.53
CA ALA A 192 10.27 -6.56 -9.97
C ALA A 192 10.78 -5.33 -10.75
N THR A 193 11.48 -5.57 -11.84
CA THR A 193 11.94 -4.52 -12.77
C THR A 193 12.11 -5.08 -14.18
N ILE A 194 12.59 -4.27 -15.13
CA ILE A 194 12.89 -4.70 -16.50
C ILE A 194 14.38 -4.59 -16.75
N ALA A 195 14.98 -5.63 -17.30
CA ALA A 195 16.41 -5.67 -17.57
C ALA A 195 16.88 -4.53 -18.52
N GLY A 196 18.09 -4.00 -18.29
CA GLY A 196 18.71 -2.97 -19.13
C GLY A 196 18.10 -1.58 -19.01
N THR A 197 17.20 -1.36 -18.03
CA THR A 197 16.54 -0.08 -17.78
C THR A 197 17.24 0.73 -16.67
N ALA A 198 16.88 2.00 -16.57
CA ALA A 198 17.38 2.86 -15.49
C ALA A 198 16.95 2.35 -14.10
N SER A 199 15.75 1.77 -14.00
CA SER A 199 15.26 1.16 -12.76
C SER A 199 16.08 -0.05 -12.33
N ALA A 200 16.46 -0.92 -13.27
CA ALA A 200 17.32 -2.07 -12.97
C ALA A 200 18.70 -1.62 -12.46
N ARG A 201 19.29 -0.61 -13.13
CA ARG A 201 20.56 -0.02 -12.69
C ARG A 201 20.46 0.60 -11.30
N TYR A 202 19.41 1.41 -11.04
CA TYR A 202 19.17 1.99 -9.71
C TYR A 202 19.12 0.91 -8.61
N LEU A 203 18.37 -0.17 -8.84
CA LEU A 203 18.24 -1.25 -7.88
C LEU A 203 19.58 -1.97 -7.62
N ASP A 204 20.37 -2.16 -8.66
CA ASP A 204 21.72 -2.75 -8.56
C ASP A 204 22.69 -1.84 -7.78
N GLU A 205 22.73 -0.54 -8.09
CA GLU A 205 23.53 0.46 -7.38
C GLU A 205 23.16 0.55 -5.89
N GLN A 206 21.88 0.42 -5.57
CA GLN A 206 21.38 0.41 -4.18
C GLN A 206 21.48 -0.99 -3.53
N ARG A 207 21.99 -2.00 -4.23
CA ARG A 207 22.09 -3.40 -3.77
C ARG A 207 20.76 -3.99 -3.31
N ILE A 208 19.68 -3.62 -3.99
CA ILE A 208 18.34 -4.14 -3.75
C ILE A 208 18.13 -5.40 -4.58
N VAL A 209 17.65 -6.47 -3.95
CA VAL A 209 17.36 -7.74 -4.64
C VAL A 209 16.26 -7.50 -5.68
N SER A 210 16.59 -7.66 -6.96
CA SER A 210 15.64 -7.45 -8.04
C SER A 210 15.46 -8.68 -8.92
N ARG A 211 14.25 -8.83 -9.46
CA ARG A 211 13.91 -9.84 -10.46
C ARG A 211 13.52 -9.14 -11.75
N ALA A 212 14.28 -9.40 -12.81
CA ALA A 212 14.03 -8.82 -14.11
C ALA A 212 12.94 -9.58 -14.88
N TYR A 213 12.02 -8.84 -15.49
CA TYR A 213 10.95 -9.36 -16.34
C TYR A 213 11.13 -8.84 -17.76
N PRO A 214 10.60 -9.55 -18.78
CA PRO A 214 10.74 -9.15 -20.19
C PRO A 214 9.96 -7.87 -20.51
N ASP A 215 8.86 -7.62 -19.81
CA ASP A 215 8.02 -6.44 -20.01
C ASP A 215 7.36 -5.95 -18.71
N LEU A 216 6.83 -4.72 -18.76
CA LEU A 216 6.20 -4.07 -17.60
C LEU A 216 4.92 -4.80 -17.14
N THR A 217 4.19 -5.42 -18.06
CA THR A 217 2.96 -6.15 -17.72
C THR A 217 3.28 -7.36 -16.83
N GLY A 218 4.28 -8.14 -17.22
CA GLY A 218 4.75 -9.29 -16.44
C GLY A 218 5.29 -8.86 -15.07
N ALA A 219 6.08 -7.79 -15.00
CA ALA A 219 6.57 -7.22 -13.76
C ALA A 219 5.44 -6.77 -12.83
N MET A 220 4.41 -6.10 -13.34
CA MET A 220 3.25 -5.67 -12.55
C MET A 220 2.37 -6.85 -12.11
N GLN A 221 2.24 -7.88 -12.97
CA GLN A 221 1.49 -9.10 -12.64
C GLN A 221 2.17 -9.91 -11.53
N SER A 222 3.49 -9.98 -11.49
CA SER A 222 4.22 -10.69 -10.43
C SER A 222 3.92 -10.12 -9.03
N VAL A 223 3.73 -8.79 -8.93
CA VAL A 223 3.32 -8.15 -7.68
C VAL A 223 1.90 -8.54 -7.29
N THR A 224 0.98 -8.59 -8.25
CA THR A 224 -0.41 -9.01 -7.97
C THR A 224 -0.53 -10.50 -7.65
N ALA A 225 0.39 -11.31 -8.15
CA ALA A 225 0.48 -12.76 -7.85
C ALA A 225 1.20 -13.05 -6.52
N GLY A 226 1.82 -12.04 -5.90
CA GLY A 226 2.61 -12.21 -4.66
C GLY A 226 3.98 -12.86 -4.89
N GLU A 227 4.48 -12.90 -6.12
CA GLU A 227 5.82 -13.41 -6.47
C GLU A 227 6.92 -12.40 -6.14
N THR A 228 6.59 -11.12 -6.18
CA THR A 228 7.44 -9.98 -5.80
C THR A 228 6.66 -9.02 -4.91
N ASP A 229 7.36 -8.28 -4.06
CA ASP A 229 6.76 -7.37 -3.08
C ASP A 229 6.38 -6.02 -3.71
N ALA A 230 7.14 -5.57 -4.70
CA ALA A 230 6.94 -4.32 -5.41
C ALA A 230 7.46 -4.40 -6.84
N VAL A 231 7.03 -3.46 -7.68
CA VAL A 231 7.67 -3.15 -8.96
C VAL A 231 8.22 -1.73 -8.92
N VAL A 232 9.47 -1.57 -9.38
CA VAL A 232 10.12 -0.27 -9.56
C VAL A 232 10.33 -0.04 -11.04
N TYR A 233 9.73 1.02 -11.54
CA TYR A 233 9.85 1.42 -12.93
C TYR A 233 9.50 2.90 -13.12
N ASP A 234 9.58 3.39 -14.35
CA ASP A 234 9.26 4.76 -14.72
C ASP A 234 7.79 5.07 -14.44
N ARG A 235 7.53 6.11 -13.67
CA ARG A 235 6.19 6.48 -13.20
C ARG A 235 5.15 6.60 -14.33
N PRO A 236 5.39 7.34 -15.43
CA PRO A 236 4.37 7.52 -16.47
C PRO A 236 3.98 6.21 -17.15
N LEU A 237 4.94 5.32 -17.38
CA LEU A 237 4.68 4.01 -17.97
C LEU A 237 3.88 3.10 -17.04
N MET A 238 4.23 3.07 -15.75
CA MET A 238 3.45 2.32 -14.75
C MET A 238 2.03 2.90 -14.62
N GLN A 239 1.89 4.23 -14.60
CA GLN A 239 0.60 4.89 -14.49
C GLN A 239 -0.31 4.54 -15.67
N TYR A 240 0.21 4.65 -16.89
CA TYR A 240 -0.51 4.30 -18.12
C TYR A 240 -0.90 2.83 -18.13
N ARG A 241 0.03 1.92 -17.82
CA ARG A 241 -0.24 0.49 -17.81
C ARG A 241 -1.22 0.09 -16.72
N ASN A 242 -1.12 0.67 -15.53
CA ASN A 242 -2.05 0.41 -14.43
C ASN A 242 -3.49 0.86 -14.75
N GLN A 243 -3.65 1.93 -15.54
CA GLN A 243 -4.97 2.34 -16.05
C GLN A 243 -5.57 1.29 -16.98
N GLN A 244 -4.75 0.68 -17.86
CA GLN A 244 -5.19 -0.36 -18.78
C GLN A 244 -5.52 -1.70 -18.10
N LEU A 245 -4.77 -2.07 -17.07
CA LEU A 245 -4.96 -3.33 -16.32
C LEU A 245 -6.13 -3.29 -15.32
N GLY A 246 -6.81 -2.16 -15.20
CA GLY A 246 -7.85 -1.91 -14.20
C GLY A 246 -7.23 -1.52 -12.85
N ARG A 247 -7.51 -0.30 -12.42
CA ARG A 247 -6.91 0.42 -11.25
C ARG A 247 -7.04 -0.30 -9.89
N GLU A 248 -7.58 -1.50 -9.86
CA GLU A 248 -7.98 -2.15 -8.60
C GLU A 248 -6.91 -3.03 -7.96
N ARG A 249 -5.84 -3.39 -8.69
CA ARG A 249 -4.89 -4.41 -8.23
C ARG A 249 -3.58 -3.86 -7.68
N LEU A 250 -3.08 -2.75 -8.25
CA LEU A 250 -1.84 -2.11 -7.83
C LEU A 250 -2.10 -0.68 -7.36
N GLU A 251 -1.32 -0.27 -6.38
CA GLU A 251 -1.25 1.09 -5.90
C GLU A 251 0.14 1.66 -6.22
N LEU A 252 0.17 2.75 -6.98
CA LEU A 252 1.39 3.52 -7.21
C LEU A 252 1.61 4.43 -6.01
N LEU A 253 2.77 4.29 -5.38
CA LEU A 253 3.14 5.14 -4.27
C LEU A 253 3.30 6.61 -4.72
N PRO A 254 3.01 7.59 -3.85
CA PRO A 254 3.16 8.99 -4.17
C PRO A 254 4.64 9.35 -4.39
N GLY A 255 4.87 10.35 -5.27
CA GLY A 255 6.20 10.85 -5.56
C GLY A 255 6.97 10.04 -6.60
N VAL A 256 8.14 10.57 -6.93
CA VAL A 256 9.15 9.96 -7.81
C VAL A 256 10.52 10.11 -7.16
N PHE A 257 11.42 9.22 -7.50
CA PHE A 257 12.83 9.26 -7.09
C PHE A 257 13.69 8.96 -8.31
N ASP A 258 15.01 9.16 -8.21
CA ASP A 258 15.96 8.99 -9.32
C ASP A 258 15.44 9.65 -10.62
N GLN A 259 15.53 10.99 -10.64
CA GLN A 259 14.98 11.81 -11.74
C GLN A 259 15.44 11.34 -13.10
N GLN A 260 14.50 11.26 -14.03
CA GLN A 260 14.68 10.78 -15.40
C GLN A 260 14.32 11.88 -16.40
N LEU A 261 15.19 12.10 -17.37
CA LEU A 261 14.92 12.98 -18.50
C LEU A 261 14.71 12.13 -19.75
N TYR A 262 13.55 12.21 -20.36
CA TYR A 262 13.26 11.51 -21.60
C TYR A 262 13.60 12.39 -22.80
N ALA A 263 14.33 11.81 -23.73
CA ALA A 263 14.70 12.45 -24.97
C ALA A 263 14.57 11.48 -26.15
N LEU A 264 14.58 12.03 -27.35
CA LEU A 264 14.68 11.24 -28.56
C LEU A 264 16.16 10.90 -28.79
N ALA A 265 16.45 9.64 -29.10
CA ALA A 265 17.82 9.23 -29.40
C ALA A 265 18.03 9.10 -30.92
N MET A 266 19.26 9.35 -31.36
CA MET A 266 19.68 9.29 -32.77
C MET A 266 21.13 8.83 -32.86
N PRO A 267 21.59 8.29 -34.00
CA PRO A 267 22.98 7.91 -34.18
C PRO A 267 23.95 9.05 -33.85
N ALA A 268 25.12 8.71 -33.32
CA ALA A 268 26.14 9.69 -32.98
C ALA A 268 26.54 10.56 -34.21
N GLY A 269 26.57 11.87 -34.03
CA GLY A 269 26.85 12.83 -35.08
C GLY A 269 25.74 13.05 -36.10
N SER A 270 24.49 12.68 -35.73
CA SER A 270 23.31 12.84 -36.59
C SER A 270 23.04 14.29 -36.96
N ARG A 271 22.86 14.56 -38.26
CA ARG A 271 22.46 15.89 -38.78
C ARG A 271 21.05 16.29 -38.34
N LEU A 272 20.26 15.36 -37.83
CA LEU A 272 18.91 15.62 -37.36
C LEU A 272 18.88 16.26 -35.98
N ARG A 273 20.01 16.27 -35.22
CA ARG A 273 20.07 16.74 -33.84
C ARG A 273 19.55 18.16 -33.66
N GLU A 274 20.10 19.13 -34.41
CA GLU A 274 19.72 20.53 -34.26
C GLU A 274 18.29 20.82 -34.74
N PRO A 275 17.85 20.34 -35.93
CA PRO A 275 16.47 20.51 -36.36
C PRO A 275 15.45 19.86 -35.39
N LEU A 276 15.83 18.75 -34.76
CA LEU A 276 14.98 18.04 -33.82
C LEU A 276 14.92 18.77 -32.46
N ASN A 277 16.03 19.31 -31.99
CA ASN A 277 16.12 20.12 -30.78
C ASN A 277 15.19 21.34 -30.88
N GLU A 278 15.24 22.07 -31.96
CA GLU A 278 14.33 23.21 -32.23
C GLU A 278 12.86 22.77 -32.17
N ALA A 279 12.52 21.67 -32.82
CA ALA A 279 11.17 21.16 -32.85
C ALA A 279 10.68 20.65 -31.49
N VAL A 280 11.53 20.02 -30.73
CA VAL A 280 11.23 19.57 -29.34
C VAL A 280 10.95 20.77 -28.44
N LEU A 281 11.77 21.82 -28.48
CA LEU A 281 11.54 23.04 -27.69
C LEU A 281 10.19 23.67 -28.04
N ARG A 282 9.87 23.86 -29.32
CA ARG A 282 8.56 24.38 -29.75
C ARG A 282 7.41 23.52 -29.27
N LEU A 283 7.56 22.19 -29.34
CA LEU A 283 6.55 21.25 -28.86
C LEU A 283 6.32 21.40 -27.34
N THR A 284 7.38 21.40 -26.56
CA THR A 284 7.30 21.43 -25.08
C THR A 284 6.76 22.76 -24.54
N GLU A 285 6.97 23.86 -25.25
CA GLU A 285 6.41 25.19 -24.94
C GLU A 285 4.91 25.31 -25.30
N SER A 286 4.39 24.43 -26.15
CA SER A 286 3.03 24.50 -26.65
C SER A 286 1.97 24.12 -25.60
N ALA A 287 0.77 24.72 -25.74
CA ALA A 287 -0.39 24.34 -24.94
C ALA A 287 -0.84 22.88 -25.24
N ASP A 288 -0.71 22.46 -26.49
CA ASP A 288 -1.11 21.13 -26.96
C ASP A 288 -0.28 20.03 -26.29
N TRP A 289 0.99 20.29 -25.99
CA TRP A 289 1.83 19.35 -25.26
C TRP A 289 1.29 19.08 -23.85
N ARG A 290 0.90 20.12 -23.14
CA ARG A 290 0.30 19.98 -21.79
C ARG A 290 -1.04 19.23 -21.83
N LEU A 291 -1.86 19.48 -22.84
CA LEU A 291 -3.12 18.74 -23.05
C LEU A 291 -2.86 17.27 -23.35
N THR A 292 -1.86 16.96 -24.18
CA THR A 292 -1.46 15.59 -24.51
C THR A 292 -0.99 14.86 -23.25
N GLN A 293 -0.12 15.49 -22.45
CA GLN A 293 0.33 14.90 -21.17
C GLN A 293 -0.85 14.56 -20.26
N ARG A 294 -1.81 15.48 -20.09
CA ARG A 294 -3.01 15.25 -19.27
C ARG A 294 -3.88 14.12 -19.81
N ALA A 295 -4.04 14.03 -21.12
CA ALA A 295 -4.86 12.99 -21.76
C ALA A 295 -4.31 11.57 -21.50
N TYR A 296 -2.98 11.39 -21.53
CA TYR A 296 -2.36 10.08 -21.36
C TYR A 296 -1.95 9.74 -19.94
N LEU A 297 -1.56 10.74 -19.15
CA LEU A 297 -1.00 10.55 -17.80
C LEU A 297 -1.94 11.01 -16.67
N GLY A 298 -3.05 11.67 -17.01
CA GLY A 298 -3.96 12.27 -16.05
C GLY A 298 -3.42 13.59 -15.47
N GLU A 299 -4.12 14.16 -14.50
CA GLU A 299 -3.61 15.33 -13.78
C GLU A 299 -2.40 14.92 -12.95
N GLN A 300 -1.28 15.55 -13.21
CA GLN A 300 -0.09 15.45 -12.37
C GLN A 300 -0.33 16.30 -11.13
N LEU A 301 -0.48 15.66 -9.98
CA LEU A 301 -0.45 16.29 -8.67
C LEU A 301 0.98 16.51 -8.22
#